data_1f2401a247e91950b4ee5500313e11fb
#
_entry.id   1f2401a247e91950b4ee5500313e11fb
#
_cell.length_a   1.000
_cell.length_b   1.000
_cell.length_c   1.000
_cell.angle_alpha   90.00
_cell.angle_beta   90.00
_cell.angle_gamma   90.00
#
_symmetry.space_group_name_H-M   'P 1'
#
loop_
_entity.id
_entity.type
_entity.pdbx_description
1 polymer ?
#
loop_
_entity_poly.entity_id
_entity_poly.type
_entity_poly.pdbx_seq_one_letter_code
_entity_poly.pdbx_strand_id
1 'polypeptide(L)'
;HIGGIVGRNRGEITGSTVGTKDKTGSIITARSGFVGGVAGSNSGSISTSGGLDTQPLVKQINAWLDVPYKDETTTDENGNEVTAQVVDTDKQNANLNQMVRVLTGKASGDAEKKLQTDFKAMQGFDTLTYGDKNYNTVYTNRSVNQLLVSLRGSTSHGNGLADGYLGGITGFNDVTGQITNSASGQWFVYADNINQSWGAVGGVIGQNESNADSASGLVNFAAVRRFVRGTRGTADDNINANNDRYATTKGDNAADNYVGGVIGTQENRTGDRWTLEKCINVGTVVNSRSNNAGGVLAYWLSYGGTLTNCYNFGEITTNANNGESSGTVGGVAGYFNNPVAGTAANLYRCSNYGSVKKMTNGANDVGGVFGKVQLANDHNSDAMTINVIECVNG
;
A
#
# COMPACT_ATOMS: atom_id res chain seq x y z
N HIS A 1 -17.54 11.28 2.23
CA HIS A 1 -17.14 9.89 2.43
C HIS A 1 -17.95 9.00 1.47
N ILE A 2 -17.27 8.23 0.65
CA ILE A 2 -17.90 7.31 -0.31
C ILE A 2 -17.26 5.94 -0.15
N GLY A 3 -18.09 4.92 0.06
CA GLY A 3 -17.67 3.52 0.13
C GLY A 3 -18.64 2.62 -0.63
N GLY A 4 -18.18 1.48 -1.08
CA GLY A 4 -19.02 0.51 -1.77
C GLY A 4 -20.07 -0.14 -0.87
N ILE A 5 -19.81 -0.19 0.44
CA ILE A 5 -20.74 -0.71 1.45
C ILE A 5 -21.27 0.44 2.30
N VAL A 6 -20.39 1.29 2.82
CA VAL A 6 -20.79 2.40 3.69
C VAL A 6 -19.93 3.64 3.48
N GLY A 7 -20.52 4.84 3.55
CA GLY A 7 -19.76 6.09 3.48
C GLY A 7 -18.86 6.26 4.71
N ARG A 8 -19.41 6.07 5.93
CA ARG A 8 -18.68 6.14 7.19
C ARG A 8 -19.03 4.96 8.09
N ASN A 9 -18.04 4.18 8.48
CA ASN A 9 -18.17 3.08 9.43
C ASN A 9 -17.84 3.56 10.85
N ARG A 10 -18.74 3.27 11.80
CA ARG A 10 -18.55 3.45 13.26
C ARG A 10 -18.89 2.18 14.03
N GLY A 11 -19.25 1.13 13.34
CA GLY A 11 -19.60 -0.18 13.87
C GLY A 11 -18.64 -1.25 13.35
N GLU A 12 -19.18 -2.41 13.07
CA GLU A 12 -18.44 -3.56 12.58
C GLU A 12 -18.86 -3.94 11.17
N ILE A 13 -17.90 -4.17 10.30
CA ILE A 13 -18.07 -4.74 8.96
C ILE A 13 -17.21 -6.01 8.90
N THR A 14 -17.84 -7.16 8.80
CA THR A 14 -17.14 -8.46 8.78
C THR A 14 -17.58 -9.28 7.57
N GLY A 15 -16.62 -9.96 6.93
CA GLY A 15 -16.88 -10.92 5.86
C GLY A 15 -17.54 -10.31 4.61
N SER A 16 -17.44 -8.99 4.45
CA SER A 16 -18.16 -8.28 3.40
C SER A 16 -17.36 -8.24 2.10
N THR A 17 -18.05 -8.47 0.99
CA THR A 17 -17.43 -8.53 -0.35
C THR A 17 -17.93 -7.39 -1.22
N VAL A 18 -17.01 -6.73 -1.92
CA VAL A 18 -17.30 -5.73 -2.94
C VAL A 18 -16.95 -6.29 -4.30
N GLY A 19 -17.91 -6.24 -5.21
CA GLY A 19 -17.86 -6.85 -6.54
C GLY A 19 -18.92 -7.91 -6.72
N THR A 20 -19.21 -8.26 -7.97
CA THR A 20 -20.21 -9.29 -8.30
C THR A 20 -19.67 -10.22 -9.39
N LYS A 21 -20.00 -11.52 -9.30
CA LYS A 21 -19.57 -12.54 -10.30
C LYS A 21 -20.24 -12.37 -11.67
N ASP A 22 -21.39 -11.73 -11.72
CA ASP A 22 -22.27 -11.79 -12.89
C ASP A 22 -22.43 -10.47 -13.63
N LYS A 23 -21.69 -9.41 -13.23
CA LYS A 23 -21.83 -8.07 -13.83
C LYS A 23 -20.47 -7.49 -14.18
N THR A 24 -20.42 -6.77 -15.29
CA THR A 24 -19.29 -5.89 -15.61
C THR A 24 -18.95 -5.00 -14.42
N GLY A 25 -17.68 -4.88 -14.11
CA GLY A 25 -17.11 -4.29 -12.91
C GLY A 25 -17.76 -3.01 -12.40
N SER A 26 -17.76 -2.84 -11.11
CA SER A 26 -18.36 -1.72 -10.41
C SER A 26 -17.46 -0.46 -10.43
N ILE A 27 -18.06 0.71 -10.22
CA ILE A 27 -17.35 1.99 -10.12
C ILE A 27 -17.70 2.64 -8.80
N ILE A 28 -16.67 3.02 -8.04
CA ILE A 28 -16.77 3.88 -6.87
C ILE A 28 -15.91 5.10 -7.15
N THR A 29 -16.49 6.25 -7.33
CA THR A 29 -15.76 7.47 -7.68
C THR A 29 -16.28 8.69 -6.94
N ALA A 30 -15.35 9.59 -6.60
CA ALA A 30 -15.66 10.88 -6.02
C ALA A 30 -14.78 11.98 -6.64
N ARG A 31 -15.16 13.24 -6.42
CA ARG A 31 -14.35 14.41 -6.78
C ARG A 31 -13.49 14.90 -5.63
N SER A 32 -13.89 14.64 -4.40
CA SER A 32 -13.16 15.02 -3.19
C SER A 32 -13.58 14.15 -2.00
N GLY A 33 -12.82 14.19 -0.93
CA GLY A 33 -13.11 13.53 0.32
C GLY A 33 -12.53 12.12 0.43
N PHE A 34 -13.08 11.29 1.29
CA PHE A 34 -12.56 9.96 1.58
C PHE A 34 -13.30 8.91 0.77
N VAL A 35 -12.54 8.12 0.02
CA VAL A 35 -13.08 7.11 -0.91
C VAL A 35 -12.46 5.76 -0.64
N GLY A 36 -13.28 4.74 -0.49
CA GLY A 36 -12.84 3.36 -0.31
C GLY A 36 -13.75 2.34 -0.98
N GLY A 37 -13.24 1.19 -1.30
CA GLY A 37 -14.03 0.10 -1.87
C GLY A 37 -15.06 -0.45 -0.91
N VAL A 38 -14.77 -0.46 0.38
CA VAL A 38 -15.67 -0.90 1.46
C VAL A 38 -16.26 0.31 2.19
N ALA A 39 -15.41 1.15 2.78
CA ALA A 39 -15.83 2.33 3.53
C ALA A 39 -15.07 3.57 3.08
N GLY A 40 -15.73 4.73 3.00
CA GLY A 40 -15.05 6.00 2.76
C GLY A 40 -14.16 6.37 3.94
N SER A 41 -14.68 6.29 5.17
CA SER A 41 -13.90 6.39 6.40
C SER A 41 -14.30 5.32 7.41
N ASN A 42 -13.35 4.95 8.27
CA ASN A 42 -13.51 3.93 9.29
C ASN A 42 -13.05 4.44 10.65
N SER A 43 -13.96 4.44 11.63
CA SER A 43 -13.71 4.67 13.06
C SER A 43 -14.16 3.46 13.90
N GLY A 44 -14.63 2.40 13.25
CA GLY A 44 -15.02 1.13 13.83
C GLY A 44 -14.09 0.01 13.37
N SER A 45 -14.62 -1.18 13.16
CA SER A 45 -13.82 -2.31 12.66
C SER A 45 -14.23 -2.76 11.26
N ILE A 46 -13.25 -3.14 10.46
CA ILE A 46 -13.42 -3.83 9.19
C ILE A 46 -12.54 -5.08 9.23
N SER A 47 -13.15 -6.26 9.07
CA SER A 47 -12.39 -7.51 9.10
C SER A 47 -12.83 -8.46 7.99
N THR A 48 -11.89 -9.28 7.50
CA THR A 48 -12.14 -10.33 6.48
C THR A 48 -12.96 -9.82 5.29
N SER A 49 -12.77 -8.55 4.93
CA SER A 49 -13.59 -7.85 3.95
C SER A 49 -12.76 -7.42 2.74
N GLY A 50 -13.41 -7.20 1.61
CA GLY A 50 -12.73 -6.66 0.43
C GLY A 50 -13.20 -7.22 -0.90
N GLY A 51 -12.25 -7.51 -1.78
CA GLY A 51 -12.53 -8.02 -3.13
C GLY A 51 -13.09 -9.42 -3.13
N LEU A 52 -13.87 -9.71 -4.16
CA LEU A 52 -14.43 -11.04 -4.36
C LEU A 52 -13.30 -12.08 -4.47
N ASP A 53 -13.51 -13.24 -3.86
CA ASP A 53 -12.61 -14.40 -3.87
C ASP A 53 -11.18 -14.14 -3.28
N THR A 54 -10.95 -13.01 -2.58
CA THR A 54 -9.64 -12.69 -1.99
C THR A 54 -9.36 -13.46 -0.69
N GLN A 55 -10.39 -13.79 0.08
CA GLN A 55 -10.22 -14.33 1.44
C GLN A 55 -9.43 -15.65 1.52
N PRO A 56 -9.59 -16.62 0.59
CA PRO A 56 -8.75 -17.81 0.59
C PRO A 56 -7.26 -17.50 0.45
N LEU A 57 -6.91 -16.46 -0.33
CA LEU A 57 -5.53 -16.03 -0.56
C LEU A 57 -4.97 -15.27 0.65
N VAL A 58 -5.79 -14.43 1.29
CA VAL A 58 -5.43 -13.77 2.56
C VAL A 58 -5.15 -14.81 3.65
N LYS A 59 -6.01 -15.83 3.77
CA LYS A 59 -5.81 -16.94 4.71
C LYS A 59 -4.52 -17.70 4.43
N GLN A 60 -4.20 -17.94 3.16
CA GLN A 60 -2.96 -18.60 2.76
C GLN A 60 -1.72 -17.76 3.11
N ILE A 61 -1.75 -16.44 2.87
CA ILE A 61 -0.67 -15.52 3.26
C ILE A 61 -0.48 -15.56 4.78
N ASN A 62 -1.56 -15.43 5.54
CA ASN A 62 -1.47 -15.48 7.00
C ASN A 62 -0.88 -16.80 7.48
N ALA A 63 -1.27 -17.93 6.90
CA ALA A 63 -0.72 -19.24 7.23
C ALA A 63 0.79 -19.35 6.95
N TRP A 64 1.31 -18.66 5.94
CA TRP A 64 2.76 -18.61 5.68
C TRP A 64 3.49 -17.71 6.69
N LEU A 65 2.82 -16.67 7.20
CA LEU A 65 3.40 -15.67 8.10
C LEU A 65 3.13 -15.93 9.58
N ASP A 66 2.24 -16.88 9.90
CA ASP A 66 2.03 -17.31 11.28
C ASP A 66 3.29 -17.96 11.84
N VAL A 67 3.56 -17.69 13.11
CA VAL A 67 4.73 -18.25 13.79
C VAL A 67 4.43 -19.70 14.18
N PRO A 68 5.10 -20.68 13.57
CA PRO A 68 4.92 -22.08 13.95
C PRO A 68 5.69 -22.36 15.25
N TYR A 69 5.14 -23.22 16.08
CA TYR A 69 5.77 -23.71 17.31
C TYR A 69 5.96 -25.21 17.23
N LYS A 70 7.00 -25.68 17.92
CA LYS A 70 7.26 -27.11 18.16
C LYS A 70 7.56 -27.33 19.63
N ASP A 71 7.29 -28.51 20.11
CA ASP A 71 7.71 -28.94 21.43
C ASP A 71 9.21 -29.29 21.40
N GLU A 72 9.97 -28.73 22.32
CA GLU A 72 11.39 -29.05 22.52
C GLU A 72 11.58 -29.55 23.95
N THR A 73 12.12 -30.76 24.08
CA THR A 73 12.41 -31.36 25.37
C THR A 73 13.88 -31.13 25.70
N THR A 74 14.13 -30.49 26.84
CA THR A 74 15.46 -30.25 27.39
C THR A 74 15.59 -30.89 28.78
N THR A 75 16.79 -31.07 29.25
CA THR A 75 17.02 -31.57 30.62
C THR A 75 17.35 -30.38 31.51
N ASP A 76 16.65 -30.24 32.63
CA ASP A 76 16.91 -29.20 33.63
C ASP A 76 18.21 -29.50 34.45
N GLU A 77 18.59 -28.55 35.31
CA GLU A 77 19.78 -28.68 36.17
C GLU A 77 19.70 -29.89 37.15
N ASN A 78 18.51 -30.42 37.36
CA ASN A 78 18.26 -31.57 38.24
C ASN A 78 18.16 -32.89 37.49
N GLY A 79 18.34 -32.89 36.16
CA GLY A 79 18.26 -34.07 35.32
C GLY A 79 16.86 -34.48 34.89
N ASN A 80 15.86 -33.64 35.12
CA ASN A 80 14.48 -33.91 34.70
C ASN A 80 14.23 -33.41 33.28
N GLU A 81 13.43 -34.16 32.50
CA GLU A 81 12.97 -33.71 31.20
C GLU A 81 11.94 -32.60 31.37
N VAL A 82 12.17 -31.47 30.69
CA VAL A 82 11.25 -30.32 30.63
C VAL A 82 10.93 -30.07 29.16
N THR A 83 9.64 -30.12 28.82
CA THR A 83 9.16 -29.82 27.48
C THR A 83 8.62 -28.38 27.44
N ALA A 84 9.11 -27.58 26.51
CA ALA A 84 8.68 -26.21 26.26
C ALA A 84 8.31 -26.02 24.79
N GLN A 85 7.33 -25.15 24.55
CA GLN A 85 7.03 -24.72 23.18
C GLN A 85 8.02 -23.65 22.73
N VAL A 86 8.75 -23.94 21.65
CA VAL A 86 9.69 -23.01 21.04
C VAL A 86 9.29 -22.72 19.59
N VAL A 87 9.74 -21.60 19.06
CA VAL A 87 9.49 -21.26 17.65
C VAL A 87 10.18 -22.29 16.75
N ASP A 88 9.41 -22.87 15.84
CA ASP A 88 9.94 -23.74 14.79
C ASP A 88 10.50 -22.89 13.64
N THR A 89 11.74 -22.44 13.79
CA THR A 89 12.41 -21.56 12.83
C THR A 89 12.56 -22.21 11.45
N ASP A 90 12.77 -23.53 11.38
CA ASP A 90 12.90 -24.22 10.10
C ASP A 90 11.59 -24.20 9.32
N LYS A 91 10.48 -24.48 9.99
CA LYS A 91 9.17 -24.41 9.39
C LYS A 91 8.77 -22.98 9.03
N GLN A 92 9.13 -22.01 9.86
CA GLN A 92 8.90 -20.58 9.57
C GLN A 92 9.64 -20.16 8.30
N ASN A 93 10.90 -20.52 8.16
CA ASN A 93 11.71 -20.24 6.98
C ASN A 93 11.19 -20.99 5.74
N ALA A 94 10.76 -22.23 5.88
CA ALA A 94 10.16 -23.01 4.80
C ALA A 94 8.87 -22.34 4.28
N ASN A 95 7.99 -21.88 5.17
CA ASN A 95 6.77 -21.16 4.84
C ASN A 95 7.07 -19.84 4.10
N LEU A 96 8.01 -19.05 4.60
CA LEU A 96 8.43 -17.81 3.96
C LEU A 96 9.01 -18.07 2.56
N ASN A 97 9.89 -19.05 2.42
CA ASN A 97 10.46 -19.42 1.14
C ASN A 97 9.39 -19.90 0.14
N GLN A 98 8.37 -20.61 0.60
CA GLN A 98 7.24 -21.02 -0.23
C GLN A 98 6.45 -19.80 -0.71
N MET A 99 6.11 -18.87 0.20
CA MET A 99 5.44 -17.62 -0.15
C MET A 99 6.22 -16.86 -1.22
N VAL A 100 7.53 -16.70 -1.02
CA VAL A 100 8.41 -16.00 -1.99
C VAL A 100 8.40 -16.69 -3.34
N ARG A 101 8.57 -18.02 -3.41
CA ARG A 101 8.51 -18.74 -4.69
C ARG A 101 7.18 -18.54 -5.42
N VAL A 102 6.08 -18.68 -4.71
CA VAL A 102 4.73 -18.54 -5.29
C VAL A 102 4.52 -17.12 -5.82
N LEU A 103 4.82 -16.10 -5.02
CA LEU A 103 4.53 -14.70 -5.37
C LEU A 103 5.52 -14.09 -6.37
N THR A 104 6.73 -14.65 -6.49
CA THR A 104 7.72 -14.23 -7.49
C THR A 104 7.67 -15.04 -8.80
N GLY A 105 6.71 -15.94 -8.96
CA GLY A 105 6.57 -16.72 -10.18
C GLY A 105 7.52 -17.91 -10.29
N LYS A 106 8.16 -18.33 -9.18
CA LYS A 106 9.13 -19.42 -9.12
C LYS A 106 8.58 -20.69 -8.44
N ALA A 107 7.25 -20.86 -8.49
CA ALA A 107 6.56 -22.00 -7.86
C ALA A 107 7.07 -23.34 -8.39
N SER A 108 7.25 -24.31 -7.49
CA SER A 108 7.65 -25.67 -7.78
C SER A 108 6.53 -26.64 -7.38
N GLY A 109 6.31 -27.69 -8.20
CA GLY A 109 5.22 -28.63 -7.96
C GLY A 109 3.82 -28.07 -8.23
N ASP A 110 2.83 -28.96 -8.38
CA ASP A 110 1.50 -28.59 -8.89
C ASP A 110 0.70 -27.73 -7.90
N ALA A 111 0.83 -27.99 -6.60
CA ALA A 111 0.12 -27.24 -5.57
C ALA A 111 0.60 -25.77 -5.52
N GLU A 112 1.91 -25.53 -5.55
CA GLU A 112 2.46 -24.16 -5.59
C GLU A 112 2.11 -23.45 -6.88
N LYS A 113 2.18 -24.13 -8.03
CA LYS A 113 1.78 -23.57 -9.34
C LYS A 113 0.32 -23.18 -9.39
N LYS A 114 -0.55 -23.99 -8.77
CA LYS A 114 -1.97 -23.63 -8.64
C LYS A 114 -2.12 -22.34 -7.82
N LEU A 115 -1.49 -22.27 -6.65
CA LEU A 115 -1.51 -21.05 -5.83
C LEU A 115 -0.96 -19.85 -6.59
N GLN A 116 0.17 -19.98 -7.29
CA GLN A 116 0.73 -18.92 -8.12
C GLN A 116 -0.28 -18.43 -9.17
N THR A 117 -1.01 -19.34 -9.81
CA THR A 117 -2.05 -19.00 -10.80
C THR A 117 -3.19 -18.24 -10.13
N ASP A 118 -3.65 -18.70 -8.95
CA ASP A 118 -4.73 -18.06 -8.20
C ASP A 118 -4.32 -16.63 -7.76
N PHE A 119 -3.11 -16.46 -7.24
CA PHE A 119 -2.57 -15.14 -6.87
C PHE A 119 -2.43 -14.21 -8.07
N LYS A 120 -1.91 -14.71 -9.20
CA LYS A 120 -1.77 -13.94 -10.43
C LYS A 120 -3.13 -13.53 -11.01
N ALA A 121 -4.11 -14.41 -10.96
CA ALA A 121 -5.47 -14.10 -11.40
C ALA A 121 -6.15 -13.02 -10.56
N MET A 122 -5.70 -12.82 -9.32
CA MET A 122 -6.24 -11.80 -8.42
C MET A 122 -5.59 -10.43 -8.59
N GLN A 123 -4.44 -10.32 -9.27
CA GLN A 123 -3.78 -9.04 -9.47
C GLN A 123 -4.68 -8.06 -10.23
N GLY A 124 -4.69 -6.81 -9.77
CA GLY A 124 -5.42 -5.72 -10.38
C GLY A 124 -4.98 -5.51 -11.82
N PHE A 125 -5.94 -5.14 -12.64
CA PHE A 125 -5.69 -4.86 -14.05
C PHE A 125 -5.19 -3.44 -14.22
N ASP A 126 -4.13 -3.31 -14.97
CA ASP A 126 -3.66 -2.04 -15.47
C ASP A 126 -4.07 -1.94 -16.95
N THR A 127 -5.27 -1.45 -17.20
CA THR A 127 -5.79 -1.25 -18.57
C THR A 127 -5.47 0.13 -19.14
N LEU A 128 -4.87 1.01 -18.34
CA LEU A 128 -4.26 2.20 -18.89
C LEU A 128 -2.96 1.80 -19.59
N THR A 129 -3.07 1.16 -20.73
CA THR A 129 -2.01 1.21 -21.72
C THR A 129 -1.78 2.68 -22.00
N TYR A 130 -0.59 3.15 -21.69
CA TYR A 130 -0.13 4.47 -22.07
C TYR A 130 -0.49 4.69 -23.53
N GLY A 131 -1.38 5.64 -23.82
CA GLY A 131 -1.82 5.90 -25.18
C GLY A 131 -3.33 6.04 -25.38
N ASP A 132 -4.16 5.48 -24.50
CA ASP A 132 -5.61 5.65 -24.62
C ASP A 132 -6.05 7.03 -24.13
N LYS A 133 -6.31 7.91 -25.09
CA LYS A 133 -6.86 9.26 -24.84
C LYS A 133 -8.26 9.26 -24.23
N ASN A 134 -8.88 8.10 -24.07
CA ASN A 134 -10.27 7.99 -23.72
C ASN A 134 -10.43 7.26 -22.40
N TYR A 135 -10.38 8.01 -21.29
CA TYR A 135 -10.69 7.50 -19.94
C TYR A 135 -12.04 6.77 -19.87
N ASN A 136 -12.97 7.06 -20.78
CA ASN A 136 -14.24 6.36 -20.85
C ASN A 136 -14.07 4.89 -21.29
N THR A 137 -13.04 4.56 -22.07
CA THR A 137 -12.80 3.16 -22.50
C THR A 137 -12.36 2.28 -21.36
N VAL A 138 -11.61 2.84 -20.38
CA VAL A 138 -11.25 2.13 -19.13
C VAL A 138 -12.50 1.80 -18.33
N TYR A 139 -13.54 2.63 -18.41
CA TYR A 139 -14.79 2.42 -17.67
C TYR A 139 -15.72 1.40 -18.32
N THR A 140 -15.62 1.18 -19.63
CA THR A 140 -16.58 0.36 -20.40
C THR A 140 -16.11 -1.07 -20.67
N ASN A 141 -14.81 -1.32 -20.70
CA ASN A 141 -14.25 -2.64 -21.08
C ASN A 141 -13.79 -3.49 -19.88
N ARG A 142 -14.47 -3.38 -18.73
CA ARG A 142 -14.10 -4.16 -17.56
C ARG A 142 -14.72 -5.55 -17.60
N SER A 143 -13.90 -6.53 -17.26
CA SER A 143 -14.38 -7.87 -17.02
C SER A 143 -15.06 -8.00 -15.66
N VAL A 144 -15.82 -9.06 -15.50
CA VAL A 144 -16.41 -9.49 -14.23
C VAL A 144 -15.34 -9.47 -13.12
N ASN A 145 -15.72 -9.05 -11.93
CA ASN A 145 -14.87 -8.91 -10.73
C ASN A 145 -13.94 -7.70 -10.67
N GLN A 146 -13.86 -6.88 -11.71
CA GLN A 146 -13.02 -5.69 -11.70
C GLN A 146 -13.77 -4.51 -11.06
N LEU A 147 -13.11 -3.82 -10.15
CA LEU A 147 -13.63 -2.64 -9.49
C LEU A 147 -12.70 -1.44 -9.74
N LEU A 148 -13.28 -0.33 -10.16
CA LEU A 148 -12.60 0.96 -10.15
C LEU A 148 -12.98 1.71 -8.88
N VAL A 149 -11.98 2.01 -8.05
CA VAL A 149 -12.10 2.92 -6.92
C VAL A 149 -11.29 4.15 -7.25
N SER A 150 -11.93 5.32 -7.38
CA SER A 150 -11.21 6.50 -7.86
C SER A 150 -11.59 7.80 -7.15
N LEU A 151 -10.58 8.66 -7.04
CA LEU A 151 -10.73 10.04 -6.59
C LEU A 151 -10.25 10.95 -7.73
N ARG A 152 -11.15 11.79 -8.26
CA ARG A 152 -10.90 12.57 -9.47
C ARG A 152 -11.27 14.03 -9.25
N GLY A 153 -10.27 14.90 -9.22
CA GLY A 153 -10.46 16.34 -9.16
C GLY A 153 -11.22 16.91 -10.36
N SER A 154 -11.83 18.07 -10.19
CA SER A 154 -12.51 18.77 -11.27
C SER A 154 -11.49 19.54 -12.11
N THR A 155 -11.53 19.35 -13.43
CA THR A 155 -10.72 20.12 -14.38
C THR A 155 -11.36 21.43 -14.81
N SER A 156 -12.63 21.68 -14.42
CA SER A 156 -13.43 22.79 -14.96
C SER A 156 -13.32 24.10 -14.20
N HIS A 157 -12.71 24.10 -13.02
CA HIS A 157 -12.53 25.30 -12.21
C HIS A 157 -11.07 25.40 -11.80
N GLY A 158 -10.43 26.50 -12.05
CA GLY A 158 -8.99 26.76 -11.95
C GLY A 158 -8.26 26.40 -10.65
N ASN A 159 -8.95 25.90 -9.63
CA ASN A 159 -8.42 25.37 -8.37
C ASN A 159 -9.12 24.05 -7.97
N GLY A 160 -9.65 23.33 -8.91
CA GLY A 160 -10.48 22.13 -8.65
C GLY A 160 -9.68 20.86 -8.38
N LEU A 161 -8.64 20.94 -7.57
CA LEU A 161 -7.91 19.78 -7.08
C LEU A 161 -8.75 19.05 -6.03
N ALA A 162 -8.72 17.72 -6.03
CA ALA A 162 -9.42 16.93 -5.02
C ALA A 162 -8.57 16.85 -3.76
N ASP A 163 -9.11 17.35 -2.65
CA ASP A 163 -8.60 17.04 -1.32
C ASP A 163 -9.17 15.71 -0.88
N GLY A 164 -8.34 14.77 -0.47
CA GLY A 164 -8.87 13.55 0.09
C GLY A 164 -7.94 12.35 0.06
N TYR A 165 -8.42 11.29 0.65
CA TYR A 165 -7.71 10.02 0.78
C TYR A 165 -8.44 8.92 0.02
N LEU A 166 -7.69 8.13 -0.71
CA LEU A 166 -8.19 7.03 -1.52
C LEU A 166 -7.57 5.71 -1.07
N GLY A 167 -8.40 4.75 -0.74
CA GLY A 167 -7.94 3.39 -0.44
C GLY A 167 -8.80 2.33 -1.13
N GLY A 168 -8.22 1.18 -1.41
CA GLY A 168 -9.00 0.06 -1.94
C GLY A 168 -10.09 -0.39 -0.96
N ILE A 169 -9.80 -0.44 0.33
CA ILE A 169 -10.77 -0.79 1.38
C ILE A 169 -11.34 0.49 2.01
N THR A 170 -10.50 1.38 2.51
CA THR A 170 -10.95 2.64 3.11
C THR A 170 -10.05 3.81 2.73
N GLY A 171 -10.65 4.96 2.45
CA GLY A 171 -9.90 6.20 2.21
C GLY A 171 -9.21 6.69 3.46
N PHE A 172 -9.90 6.68 4.59
CA PHE A 172 -9.41 7.19 5.87
C PHE A 172 -9.73 6.23 7.01
N ASN A 173 -8.71 5.77 7.72
CA ASN A 173 -8.84 4.99 8.93
C ASN A 173 -8.47 5.87 10.13
N ASP A 174 -9.49 6.20 10.92
CA ASP A 174 -9.43 7.13 12.05
C ASP A 174 -8.70 6.50 13.26
N VAL A 175 -8.42 7.28 14.26
CA VAL A 175 -7.66 6.91 15.48
C VAL A 175 -8.18 5.63 16.16
N THR A 176 -9.49 5.40 16.14
CA THR A 176 -10.12 4.18 16.69
C THR A 176 -10.39 3.10 15.65
N GLY A 177 -10.11 3.37 14.39
CA GLY A 177 -10.41 2.44 13.30
C GLY A 177 -9.51 1.21 13.29
N GLN A 178 -10.08 0.05 13.08
CA GLN A 178 -9.36 -1.22 12.96
C GLN A 178 -9.65 -1.87 11.61
N ILE A 179 -8.62 -2.36 10.95
CA ILE A 179 -8.77 -3.10 9.69
C ILE A 179 -7.88 -4.33 9.73
N THR A 180 -8.49 -5.51 9.65
CA THR A 180 -7.76 -6.76 9.75
C THR A 180 -8.15 -7.74 8.64
N ASN A 181 -7.21 -8.58 8.21
CA ASN A 181 -7.42 -9.70 7.29
C ASN A 181 -8.25 -9.32 6.06
N SER A 182 -8.01 -8.13 5.54
CA SER A 182 -8.79 -7.53 4.46
C SER A 182 -7.92 -7.29 3.22
N ALA A 183 -8.53 -7.44 2.04
CA ALA A 183 -7.77 -7.32 0.81
C ALA A 183 -8.54 -6.58 -0.28
N SER A 184 -7.83 -5.71 -1.02
CA SER A 184 -8.30 -5.29 -2.34
C SER A 184 -8.31 -6.50 -3.28
N GLY A 185 -9.17 -6.48 -4.31
CA GLY A 185 -9.25 -7.55 -5.30
C GLY A 185 -8.62 -7.15 -6.63
N GLN A 186 -9.16 -7.68 -7.72
CA GLN A 186 -8.84 -7.27 -9.08
C GLN A 186 -9.30 -5.83 -9.34
N TRP A 187 -8.75 -4.89 -8.59
CA TRP A 187 -9.20 -3.51 -8.57
C TRP A 187 -8.17 -2.59 -9.22
N PHE A 188 -8.67 -1.47 -9.65
CA PHE A 188 -7.86 -0.33 -10.03
C PHE A 188 -8.15 0.81 -9.06
N VAL A 189 -7.18 1.15 -8.24
CA VAL A 189 -7.23 2.26 -7.29
C VAL A 189 -6.53 3.44 -7.92
N TYR A 190 -7.32 4.43 -8.36
CA TYR A 190 -6.84 5.48 -9.22
C TYR A 190 -7.16 6.87 -8.70
N ALA A 191 -6.14 7.68 -8.51
CA ALA A 191 -6.30 9.08 -8.17
C ALA A 191 -5.82 9.99 -9.30
N ASP A 192 -6.62 11.03 -9.60
CA ASP A 192 -6.37 12.02 -10.62
C ASP A 192 -6.56 13.43 -10.04
N ASN A 193 -5.61 14.34 -10.27
CA ASN A 193 -5.68 15.72 -9.81
C ASN A 193 -5.97 15.88 -8.31
N ILE A 194 -5.32 15.11 -7.46
CA ILE A 194 -5.41 15.31 -6.02
C ILE A 194 -4.59 16.56 -5.66
N ASN A 195 -5.15 17.39 -4.78
CA ASN A 195 -4.47 18.57 -4.27
C ASN A 195 -3.20 18.17 -3.52
N GLN A 196 -2.24 19.06 -3.60
CA GLN A 196 -0.88 18.86 -3.16
C GLN A 196 -0.73 18.73 -1.64
N SER A 197 -1.65 19.32 -0.89
CA SER A 197 -1.49 19.47 0.56
C SER A 197 -2.02 18.29 1.38
N TRP A 198 -2.92 17.46 0.82
CA TRP A 198 -3.69 16.49 1.62
C TRP A 198 -4.12 15.27 0.80
N GLY A 199 -3.20 14.60 0.13
CA GLY A 199 -3.58 13.48 -0.71
C GLY A 199 -2.74 12.22 -0.50
N ALA A 200 -3.37 11.14 -0.04
CA ALA A 200 -2.73 9.84 0.03
C ALA A 200 -3.56 8.78 -0.70
N VAL A 201 -2.85 7.89 -1.37
CA VAL A 201 -3.43 6.76 -2.09
C VAL A 201 -2.80 5.47 -1.61
N GLY A 202 -3.63 4.52 -1.19
CA GLY A 202 -3.19 3.19 -0.81
C GLY A 202 -4.01 2.10 -1.46
N GLY A 203 -3.41 0.98 -1.74
CA GLY A 203 -4.14 -0.16 -2.30
C GLY A 203 -5.18 -0.74 -1.34
N VAL A 204 -5.01 -0.50 -0.04
CA VAL A 204 -5.94 -0.89 1.03
C VAL A 204 -6.42 0.34 1.79
N ILE A 205 -5.52 1.14 2.35
CA ILE A 205 -5.84 2.33 3.17
C ILE A 205 -5.18 3.56 2.56
N GLY A 206 -5.93 4.62 2.32
CA GLY A 206 -5.38 5.91 1.87
C GLY A 206 -4.55 6.57 2.95
N GLN A 207 -5.16 6.95 4.06
CA GLN A 207 -4.49 7.44 5.27
C GLN A 207 -4.92 6.63 6.49
N ASN A 208 -3.93 6.23 7.26
CA ASN A 208 -4.12 5.55 8.55
C ASN A 208 -3.64 6.45 9.69
N GLU A 209 -4.56 6.85 10.57
CA GLU A 209 -4.25 7.58 11.81
C GLU A 209 -4.40 6.70 13.05
N SER A 210 -4.69 5.44 12.85
CA SER A 210 -5.02 4.54 13.93
C SER A 210 -3.84 4.22 14.85
N ASN A 211 -4.14 4.09 16.12
CA ASN A 211 -3.22 3.70 17.19
C ASN A 211 -2.85 2.21 17.12
N ALA A 212 -2.07 1.74 18.07
CA ALA A 212 -1.47 0.40 18.12
C ALA A 212 -2.41 -0.74 17.63
N ASP A 213 -1.84 -1.66 16.87
CA ASP A 213 -2.45 -2.93 16.40
C ASP A 213 -3.69 -2.82 15.50
N SER A 214 -3.88 -1.69 14.87
CA SER A 214 -5.10 -1.37 14.12
C SER A 214 -5.12 -1.85 12.68
N ALA A 215 -4.00 -2.25 12.13
CA ALA A 215 -3.90 -2.68 10.74
C ALA A 215 -3.00 -3.93 10.63
N SER A 216 -3.61 -5.08 10.39
CA SER A 216 -2.88 -6.35 10.24
C SER A 216 -3.51 -7.29 9.21
N GLY A 217 -2.68 -8.11 8.58
CA GLY A 217 -3.13 -9.07 7.57
C GLY A 217 -3.73 -8.40 6.32
N LEU A 218 -3.20 -7.23 5.95
CA LEU A 218 -3.70 -6.47 4.81
C LEU A 218 -3.00 -6.88 3.52
N VAL A 219 -3.78 -7.20 2.48
CA VAL A 219 -3.21 -7.60 1.20
C VAL A 219 -3.70 -6.69 0.08
N ASN A 220 -2.78 -6.12 -0.65
CA ASN A 220 -3.09 -5.39 -1.87
C ASN A 220 -2.85 -6.25 -3.11
N PHE A 221 -3.90 -6.53 -3.86
CA PHE A 221 -3.84 -7.09 -5.21
C PHE A 221 -4.09 -6.03 -6.29
N ALA A 222 -4.65 -4.87 -5.92
CA ALA A 222 -5.03 -3.83 -6.86
C ALA A 222 -3.83 -3.20 -7.56
N ALA A 223 -4.02 -2.75 -8.79
CA ALA A 223 -3.14 -1.76 -9.39
C ALA A 223 -3.43 -0.39 -8.77
N VAL A 224 -2.42 0.23 -8.17
CA VAL A 224 -2.52 1.52 -7.49
C VAL A 224 -1.83 2.57 -8.34
N ARG A 225 -2.57 3.62 -8.74
CA ARG A 225 -2.01 4.69 -9.57
C ARG A 225 -2.42 6.07 -9.13
N ARG A 226 -1.49 6.98 -9.28
CA ARG A 226 -1.73 8.39 -9.18
C ARG A 226 -1.22 9.12 -10.40
N PHE A 227 -2.06 9.99 -10.95
CA PHE A 227 -1.70 10.91 -12.02
C PHE A 227 -1.93 12.36 -11.60
N VAL A 228 -1.11 13.25 -12.16
CA VAL A 228 -1.35 14.68 -12.11
C VAL A 228 -1.57 15.16 -13.53
N ARG A 229 -2.72 15.74 -13.81
CA ARG A 229 -2.96 16.42 -15.08
C ARG A 229 -2.23 17.75 -15.09
N GLY A 230 -1.54 18.06 -16.17
CA GLY A 230 -1.03 19.41 -16.42
C GLY A 230 -2.17 20.43 -16.51
N THR A 231 -1.87 21.68 -16.18
CA THR A 231 -2.81 22.79 -16.33
C THR A 231 -3.28 22.91 -17.76
N ARG A 232 -4.58 23.15 -17.92
CA ARG A 232 -5.29 23.39 -19.16
C ARG A 232 -4.60 24.53 -19.94
N GLY A 233 -4.09 24.27 -21.13
CA GLY A 233 -3.58 25.33 -22.01
C GLY A 233 -2.58 24.90 -23.08
N THR A 234 -2.07 23.70 -23.03
CA THR A 234 -1.23 23.16 -24.09
C THR A 234 -1.90 21.97 -24.75
N ALA A 235 -1.96 22.00 -26.07
CA ALA A 235 -2.67 21.03 -26.93
C ALA A 235 -2.14 19.59 -26.90
N ASP A 236 -1.28 19.25 -25.95
CA ASP A 236 -0.66 17.95 -25.80
C ASP A 236 -1.30 17.12 -24.67
N ASP A 237 -2.60 16.87 -24.80
CA ASP A 237 -3.29 15.81 -24.05
C ASP A 237 -2.84 14.38 -24.47
N ASN A 238 -1.69 14.27 -25.09
CA ASN A 238 -1.13 13.00 -25.52
C ASN A 238 -0.43 12.30 -24.36
N ILE A 239 -1.14 11.39 -23.74
CA ILE A 239 -0.53 10.31 -22.94
C ILE A 239 0.23 9.40 -23.92
N ASN A 240 1.45 9.73 -24.22
CA ASN A 240 2.34 8.84 -24.96
C ASN A 240 3.13 8.00 -23.97
N ALA A 241 3.19 6.71 -24.21
CA ALA A 241 3.93 5.73 -23.42
C ALA A 241 5.41 6.08 -23.19
N ASN A 242 5.96 6.98 -23.94
CA ASN A 242 7.36 7.42 -23.86
C ASN A 242 7.53 8.86 -23.41
N ASN A 243 6.47 9.59 -23.14
CA ASN A 243 6.50 10.97 -22.72
C ASN A 243 5.47 11.19 -21.62
N ASP A 244 5.81 10.82 -20.40
CA ASP A 244 5.09 11.27 -19.20
C ASP A 244 5.27 12.79 -19.03
N ARG A 245 4.79 13.57 -20.01
CA ARG A 245 4.88 15.03 -20.01
C ARG A 245 3.80 15.71 -19.16
N TYR A 246 3.31 15.02 -18.14
CA TYR A 246 2.21 15.55 -17.32
C TYR A 246 2.61 16.52 -16.22
N ALA A 247 3.85 16.98 -16.18
CA ALA A 247 4.25 17.94 -15.18
C ALA A 247 5.21 18.98 -15.73
N THR A 248 4.81 19.74 -16.75
CA THR A 248 5.66 20.82 -17.30
C THR A 248 5.30 22.22 -16.80
N THR A 249 4.34 22.38 -15.91
CA THR A 249 4.08 23.69 -15.31
C THR A 249 4.83 23.87 -13.99
N LYS A 250 5.93 24.57 -14.10
CA LYS A 250 6.63 25.23 -13.00
C LYS A 250 5.63 26.06 -12.22
N GLY A 251 5.35 25.72 -10.99
CA GLY A 251 4.49 26.54 -10.11
C GLY A 251 3.65 25.76 -9.10
N ASP A 252 3.41 24.49 -9.31
CA ASP A 252 2.66 23.69 -8.36
C ASP A 252 3.63 22.98 -7.42
N ASN A 253 3.79 23.52 -6.21
CA ASN A 253 4.53 22.87 -5.13
C ASN A 253 3.85 21.53 -4.77
N ALA A 254 4.29 20.46 -5.40
CA ALA A 254 3.73 19.13 -5.25
C ALA A 254 4.32 18.43 -4.02
N ALA A 255 4.31 19.10 -2.85
CA ALA A 255 5.11 18.67 -1.73
C ALA A 255 4.67 17.36 -1.09
N ASP A 256 3.36 16.98 -1.11
CA ASP A 256 2.88 15.98 -0.17
C ASP A 256 1.96 14.92 -0.80
N ASN A 257 2.49 14.15 -1.74
CA ASN A 257 1.72 13.16 -2.45
C ASN A 257 2.29 11.75 -2.24
N TYR A 258 1.49 10.89 -1.66
CA TYR A 258 1.92 9.59 -1.18
C TYR A 258 1.16 8.47 -1.86
N VAL A 259 1.88 7.49 -2.41
CA VAL A 259 1.28 6.32 -3.06
C VAL A 259 1.89 5.05 -2.51
N GLY A 260 1.12 4.32 -1.71
CA GLY A 260 1.54 3.04 -1.13
C GLY A 260 0.82 1.85 -1.74
N GLY A 261 1.50 0.75 -1.87
CA GLY A 261 0.87 -0.48 -2.32
C GLY A 261 -0.22 -0.94 -1.34
N VAL A 262 0.01 -0.82 -0.04
CA VAL A 262 -0.99 -1.15 0.98
C VAL A 262 -1.53 0.14 1.61
N ILE A 263 -0.67 0.99 2.15
CA ILE A 263 -1.04 2.20 2.89
C ILE A 263 -0.35 3.41 2.26
N GLY A 264 -1.11 4.45 1.96
CA GLY A 264 -0.58 5.70 1.43
C GLY A 264 0.21 6.46 2.49
N THR A 265 -0.42 6.82 3.61
CA THR A 265 0.24 7.46 4.75
C THR A 265 -0.12 6.78 6.06
N GLN A 266 0.86 6.69 6.94
CA GLN A 266 0.69 6.39 8.35
C GLN A 266 1.00 7.66 9.14
N GLU A 267 0.01 8.22 9.79
CA GLU A 267 0.15 9.41 10.59
C GLU A 267 -0.38 9.15 12.01
N ASN A 268 0.49 9.20 13.00
CA ASN A 268 0.08 9.10 14.39
C ASN A 268 0.42 10.42 15.11
N ARG A 269 -0.60 11.14 15.55
CA ARG A 269 -0.48 12.45 16.19
C ARG A 269 -0.50 12.39 17.71
N THR A 270 -0.78 11.24 18.29
CA THR A 270 -1.01 11.10 19.74
C THR A 270 0.21 10.61 20.52
N GLY A 271 1.32 10.33 19.84
CA GLY A 271 2.54 9.84 20.48
C GLY A 271 2.53 8.35 20.83
N ASP A 272 1.44 7.66 20.58
CA ASP A 272 1.34 6.23 20.78
C ASP A 272 2.13 5.47 19.72
N ARG A 273 2.75 4.37 20.12
CA ARG A 273 3.42 3.46 19.18
C ARG A 273 2.36 2.70 18.41
N TRP A 274 2.57 2.55 17.11
CA TRP A 274 1.70 1.76 16.25
C TRP A 274 2.47 0.61 15.60
N THR A 275 1.73 -0.42 15.21
CA THR A 275 2.29 -1.59 14.52
C THR A 275 1.48 -1.90 13.27
N LEU A 276 2.18 -2.10 12.17
CA LEU A 276 1.64 -2.73 10.96
C LEU A 276 2.23 -4.13 10.84
N GLU A 277 1.37 -5.12 10.79
CA GLU A 277 1.79 -6.51 10.76
C GLU A 277 1.18 -7.25 9.56
N LYS A 278 1.98 -8.08 8.90
CA LYS A 278 1.53 -8.94 7.79
C LYS A 278 0.86 -8.14 6.66
N CYS A 279 1.44 -6.99 6.32
CA CYS A 279 0.96 -6.15 5.22
C CYS A 279 1.70 -6.50 3.94
N ILE A 280 0.97 -6.98 2.94
CA ILE A 280 1.55 -7.54 1.71
C ILE A 280 1.05 -6.77 0.49
N ASN A 281 1.98 -6.31 -0.34
CA ASN A 281 1.68 -5.78 -1.65
C ASN A 281 2.03 -6.79 -2.75
N VAL A 282 1.06 -7.17 -3.55
CA VAL A 282 1.23 -8.01 -4.76
C VAL A 282 0.92 -7.20 -6.02
N GLY A 283 0.15 -6.12 -5.87
CA GLY A 283 -0.25 -5.25 -6.97
C GLY A 283 0.83 -4.27 -7.41
N THR A 284 0.67 -3.66 -8.57
CA THR A 284 1.58 -2.64 -9.08
C THR A 284 1.31 -1.28 -8.45
N VAL A 285 2.36 -0.48 -8.25
CA VAL A 285 2.29 0.88 -7.71
C VAL A 285 2.90 1.85 -8.70
N VAL A 286 2.14 2.82 -9.18
CA VAL A 286 2.63 3.84 -10.10
C VAL A 286 2.36 5.24 -9.56
N ASN A 287 3.42 6.00 -9.35
CA ASN A 287 3.34 7.41 -9.01
C ASN A 287 3.92 8.26 -10.14
N SER A 288 3.10 9.01 -10.83
CA SER A 288 3.53 9.80 -11.99
C SER A 288 4.15 11.15 -11.64
N ARG A 289 4.28 11.49 -10.38
CA ARG A 289 4.94 12.73 -9.94
C ARG A 289 5.82 12.51 -8.71
N SER A 290 6.80 13.36 -8.55
CA SER A 290 8.03 13.30 -7.75
C SER A 290 7.93 13.06 -6.25
N ASN A 291 6.87 12.46 -5.74
CA ASN A 291 6.69 12.27 -4.30
C ASN A 291 6.82 10.82 -3.87
N ASN A 292 6.57 10.58 -2.60
CA ASN A 292 6.97 9.35 -1.97
C ASN A 292 6.12 8.16 -2.42
N ALA A 293 6.77 7.09 -2.80
CA ALA A 293 6.12 5.82 -3.12
C ALA A 293 6.74 4.68 -2.29
N GLY A 294 5.90 3.75 -1.87
CA GLY A 294 6.35 2.56 -1.16
C GLY A 294 5.56 1.33 -1.55
N GLY A 295 6.21 0.18 -1.53
CA GLY A 295 5.53 -1.07 -1.83
C GLY A 295 4.46 -1.42 -0.80
N VAL A 296 4.73 -1.16 0.47
CA VAL A 296 3.75 -1.32 1.55
C VAL A 296 3.26 0.04 2.03
N LEU A 297 4.15 0.92 2.45
CA LEU A 297 3.84 2.21 3.03
C LEU A 297 4.59 3.32 2.29
N ALA A 298 3.89 4.34 1.78
CA ALA A 298 4.57 5.44 1.08
C ALA A 298 5.19 6.45 2.03
N TYR A 299 4.45 6.87 3.04
CA TYR A 299 4.90 7.91 3.96
C TYR A 299 4.56 7.57 5.41
N TRP A 300 5.57 7.69 6.23
CA TRP A 300 5.49 7.45 7.66
C TRP A 300 5.79 8.72 8.42
N LEU A 301 4.75 9.36 8.92
CA LEU A 301 4.82 10.54 9.77
C LEU A 301 4.32 10.17 11.16
N SER A 302 5.21 9.87 12.09
CA SER A 302 4.78 9.57 13.46
C SER A 302 5.92 9.53 14.47
N TYR A 303 5.55 9.41 15.73
CA TYR A 303 6.42 9.32 16.89
C TYR A 303 7.16 7.99 17.05
N GLY A 304 7.36 7.23 16.01
CA GLY A 304 7.91 5.91 16.02
C GLY A 304 6.87 4.88 15.61
N GLY A 305 7.24 3.63 15.51
CA GLY A 305 6.34 2.54 15.14
C GLY A 305 7.08 1.32 14.64
N THR A 306 6.33 0.29 14.31
CA THR A 306 6.90 -0.98 13.91
C THR A 306 6.20 -1.54 12.67
N LEU A 307 6.98 -1.94 11.68
CA LEU A 307 6.54 -2.80 10.60
C LEU A 307 7.09 -4.21 10.87
N THR A 308 6.21 -5.20 10.88
CA THR A 308 6.59 -6.60 11.09
C THR A 308 6.00 -7.49 10.01
N ASN A 309 6.80 -8.35 9.41
CA ASN A 309 6.35 -9.28 8.37
C ASN A 309 5.63 -8.57 7.21
N CYS A 310 6.18 -7.43 6.76
CA CYS A 310 5.62 -6.64 5.66
C CYS A 310 6.43 -6.85 4.38
N TYR A 311 5.76 -7.24 3.29
CA TYR A 311 6.44 -7.66 2.06
C TYR A 311 5.87 -6.96 0.84
N ASN A 312 6.77 -6.59 -0.07
CA ASN A 312 6.41 -6.13 -1.40
C ASN A 312 6.84 -7.14 -2.47
N PHE A 313 5.90 -7.56 -3.28
CA PHE A 313 6.11 -8.39 -4.47
C PHE A 313 5.74 -7.65 -5.76
N GLY A 314 5.04 -6.51 -5.64
CA GLY A 314 4.60 -5.71 -6.76
C GLY A 314 5.69 -4.82 -7.34
N GLU A 315 5.56 -4.47 -8.61
CA GLU A 315 6.42 -3.46 -9.23
C GLU A 315 6.04 -2.07 -8.72
N ILE A 316 7.04 -1.27 -8.38
CA ILE A 316 6.89 0.14 -8.02
C ILE A 316 7.56 0.98 -9.11
N THR A 317 6.79 1.86 -9.73
CA THR A 317 7.30 2.77 -10.73
C THR A 317 7.01 4.21 -10.32
N THR A 318 8.04 5.05 -10.35
CA THR A 318 7.87 6.48 -10.16
C THR A 318 8.40 7.24 -11.34
N ASN A 319 7.70 8.31 -11.67
CA ASN A 319 8.11 9.22 -12.71
C ASN A 319 8.29 10.62 -12.09
N ALA A 320 9.53 10.96 -11.78
CA ALA A 320 9.86 12.29 -11.34
C ALA A 320 10.19 13.16 -12.54
N ASN A 321 9.39 14.18 -12.79
CA ASN A 321 9.67 15.14 -13.85
C ASN A 321 10.69 16.17 -13.40
N ASN A 322 11.65 16.41 -14.34
CA ASN A 322 12.51 17.57 -14.49
C ASN A 322 12.65 18.53 -13.30
N GLY A 323 13.64 18.30 -12.46
CA GLY A 323 14.20 19.33 -11.59
C GLY A 323 13.53 19.51 -10.23
N GLU A 324 12.55 18.71 -9.86
CA GLU A 324 12.02 18.69 -8.50
C GLU A 324 12.68 17.59 -7.67
N SER A 325 13.31 18.01 -6.58
CA SER A 325 14.36 17.29 -5.87
C SER A 325 13.88 16.37 -4.74
N SER A 326 12.64 15.93 -4.70
CA SER A 326 12.11 15.39 -3.45
C SER A 326 11.34 14.05 -3.49
N GLY A 327 11.29 13.33 -4.57
CA GLY A 327 10.60 12.04 -4.59
C GLY A 327 11.44 10.91 -4.02
N THR A 328 10.91 10.16 -3.07
CA THR A 328 11.56 8.98 -2.49
C THR A 328 10.80 7.71 -2.80
N VAL A 329 11.51 6.62 -3.03
CA VAL A 329 10.92 5.34 -3.39
C VAL A 329 11.55 4.24 -2.57
N GLY A 330 10.75 3.51 -1.85
CA GLY A 330 11.22 2.33 -1.12
C GLY A 330 10.46 1.07 -1.51
N GLY A 331 11.15 -0.03 -1.58
CA GLY A 331 10.53 -1.31 -1.87
C GLY A 331 9.48 -1.71 -0.83
N VAL A 332 9.70 -1.37 0.43
CA VAL A 332 8.72 -1.55 1.51
C VAL A 332 8.17 -0.20 1.95
N ALA A 333 9.03 0.72 2.40
CA ALA A 333 8.62 2.02 2.89
C ALA A 333 9.31 3.15 2.10
N GLY A 334 8.54 4.12 1.58
CA GLY A 334 9.04 5.20 0.76
C GLY A 334 9.84 6.20 1.58
N TYR A 335 9.17 6.94 2.45
CA TYR A 335 9.78 8.00 3.23
C TYR A 335 9.37 7.93 4.70
N PHE A 336 10.36 7.85 5.55
CA PHE A 336 10.17 7.96 6.98
C PHE A 336 10.63 9.34 7.45
N ASN A 337 9.68 10.09 8.00
CA ASN A 337 9.93 11.40 8.59
C ASN A 337 9.49 11.35 10.06
N ASN A 338 10.48 11.29 10.96
CA ASN A 338 10.19 11.29 12.39
C ASN A 338 10.36 12.69 12.96
N PRO A 339 9.28 13.34 13.39
CA PRO A 339 9.34 14.66 13.98
C PRO A 339 9.80 14.68 15.43
N VAL A 340 10.02 13.52 16.10
CA VAL A 340 10.25 13.48 17.55
C VAL A 340 11.52 12.74 17.92
N ALA A 341 12.39 13.42 18.68
CA ALA A 341 13.58 12.84 19.26
C ALA A 341 13.25 11.72 20.29
N GLY A 342 14.10 10.72 20.42
CA GLY A 342 13.97 9.64 21.39
C GLY A 342 12.98 8.53 21.01
N THR A 343 12.43 8.54 19.78
CA THR A 343 11.58 7.44 19.29
C THR A 343 12.32 6.50 18.35
N ALA A 344 11.82 5.29 18.19
CA ALA A 344 12.40 4.27 17.33
C ALA A 344 11.43 3.88 16.20
N ALA A 345 12.00 3.74 14.99
CA ALA A 345 11.34 3.05 13.90
C ALA A 345 11.93 1.64 13.75
N ASN A 346 11.06 0.66 13.73
CA ASN A 346 11.48 -0.72 13.67
C ASN A 346 10.92 -1.41 12.42
N LEU A 347 11.78 -2.10 11.70
CA LEU A 347 11.41 -3.03 10.65
C LEU A 347 11.94 -4.42 10.98
N TYR A 348 11.04 -5.33 11.19
CA TYR A 348 11.33 -6.73 11.45
C TYR A 348 10.80 -7.60 10.31
N ARG A 349 11.67 -8.36 9.66
CA ARG A 349 11.29 -9.29 8.57
C ARG A 349 10.47 -8.60 7.48
N CYS A 350 10.90 -7.40 7.09
CA CYS A 350 10.27 -6.64 6.03
C CYS A 350 11.14 -6.69 4.78
N SER A 351 10.60 -7.22 3.67
CA SER A 351 11.41 -7.46 2.49
C SER A 351 10.73 -7.03 1.20
N ASN A 352 11.55 -6.64 0.25
CA ASN A 352 11.13 -6.31 -1.09
C ASN A 352 11.62 -7.35 -2.08
N TYR A 353 10.71 -7.94 -2.81
CA TYR A 353 10.95 -8.87 -3.92
C TYR A 353 10.43 -8.32 -5.25
N GLY A 354 9.76 -7.17 -5.23
CA GLY A 354 9.30 -6.47 -6.40
C GLY A 354 10.36 -5.54 -6.99
N SER A 355 10.25 -5.23 -8.27
CA SER A 355 11.15 -4.26 -8.89
C SER A 355 10.79 -2.83 -8.46
N VAL A 356 11.82 -2.02 -8.17
CA VAL A 356 11.68 -0.60 -7.92
C VAL A 356 12.30 0.15 -9.09
N LYS A 357 11.48 0.87 -9.85
CA LYS A 357 11.87 1.56 -11.07
C LYS A 357 11.67 3.05 -10.96
N LYS A 358 12.70 3.80 -11.30
CA LYS A 358 12.65 5.23 -11.50
C LYS A 358 12.77 5.53 -13.00
N MET A 359 11.82 6.28 -13.54
CA MET A 359 11.71 6.51 -15.00
C MET A 359 12.49 7.73 -15.51
N THR A 360 12.95 8.64 -14.64
CA THR A 360 13.59 9.91 -15.08
C THR A 360 14.84 10.28 -14.27
N ASN A 361 15.63 11.23 -14.82
CA ASN A 361 16.96 11.63 -14.33
C ASN A 361 16.98 12.52 -13.07
N GLY A 362 15.89 12.72 -12.34
CA GLY A 362 15.85 13.51 -11.12
C GLY A 362 16.59 12.81 -9.96
N ALA A 363 17.18 13.57 -9.07
CA ALA A 363 17.85 13.06 -7.88
C ALA A 363 16.82 12.66 -6.81
N ASN A 364 16.40 11.42 -6.81
CA ASN A 364 15.50 10.90 -5.79
C ASN A 364 16.17 9.74 -5.07
N ASP A 365 15.86 9.61 -3.81
CA ASP A 365 16.34 8.50 -3.02
C ASP A 365 15.55 7.23 -3.38
N VAL A 366 16.25 6.20 -3.80
CA VAL A 366 15.66 4.90 -4.16
C VAL A 366 16.32 3.82 -3.33
N GLY A 367 15.53 3.09 -2.59
CA GLY A 367 16.02 2.00 -1.76
C GLY A 367 15.22 0.71 -1.92
N GLY A 368 15.89 -0.41 -1.78
CA GLY A 368 15.24 -1.71 -1.88
C GLY A 368 14.23 -1.97 -0.76
N VAL A 369 14.50 -1.48 0.44
CA VAL A 369 13.58 -1.57 1.58
C VAL A 369 13.04 -0.19 1.92
N PHE A 370 13.90 0.76 2.28
CA PHE A 370 13.58 2.17 2.51
C PHE A 370 14.03 3.04 1.34
N GLY A 371 13.23 4.05 0.97
CA GLY A 371 13.64 5.10 0.06
C GLY A 371 14.46 6.16 0.78
N LYS A 372 13.90 6.79 1.82
CA LYS A 372 14.56 7.82 2.60
C LYS A 372 14.16 7.76 4.06
N VAL A 373 15.12 8.04 4.91
CA VAL A 373 14.91 8.33 6.32
C VAL A 373 15.39 9.74 6.58
N GLN A 374 14.52 10.60 7.09
CA GLN A 374 14.88 11.93 7.51
C GLN A 374 14.63 12.10 9.00
N LEU A 375 15.67 12.47 9.70
CA LEU A 375 15.58 12.86 11.09
C LEU A 375 15.03 14.30 11.16
N ALA A 376 14.25 14.61 12.18
CA ALA A 376 13.77 15.96 12.39
C ALA A 376 14.94 16.96 12.44
N ASN A 377 14.83 18.05 11.71
CA ASN A 377 15.93 18.98 11.49
C ASN A 377 16.27 19.86 12.68
N ASP A 378 15.68 19.74 13.85
CA ASP A 378 15.84 20.75 14.88
C ASP A 378 16.15 20.21 16.27
N HIS A 379 17.37 20.52 16.68
CA HIS A 379 17.78 21.03 17.99
C HIS A 379 17.91 20.07 19.19
N ASN A 380 17.67 18.77 19.09
CA ASN A 380 18.06 17.88 20.18
C ASN A 380 18.81 16.66 19.65
N SER A 381 20.02 16.54 20.16
CA SER A 381 20.98 15.46 19.90
C SER A 381 20.55 14.07 20.44
N ASP A 382 19.31 13.89 20.82
CA ASP A 382 18.82 12.61 21.29
C ASP A 382 18.63 11.67 20.10
N ALA A 383 19.53 10.71 20.03
CA ALA A 383 19.66 9.81 18.92
C ALA A 383 18.34 9.08 18.65
N MET A 384 17.86 9.24 17.44
CA MET A 384 16.80 8.43 16.89
C MET A 384 17.38 7.07 16.52
N THR A 385 16.66 6.01 16.82
CA THR A 385 17.06 4.66 16.49
C THR A 385 16.21 4.11 15.35
N ILE A 386 16.86 3.58 14.34
CA ILE A 386 16.24 2.82 13.28
C ILE A 386 16.77 1.42 13.32
N ASN A 387 15.88 0.48 13.61
CA ASN A 387 16.22 -0.94 13.65
C ASN A 387 15.68 -1.60 12.38
N VAL A 388 16.59 -2.14 11.57
CA VAL A 388 16.26 -2.91 10.37
C VAL A 388 16.81 -4.31 10.57
N ILE A 389 15.95 -5.26 10.90
CA ILE A 389 16.31 -6.59 11.33
C ILE A 389 15.66 -7.63 10.41
N GLU A 390 16.47 -8.56 9.90
CA GLU A 390 16.04 -9.64 8.99
C GLU A 390 15.28 -9.14 7.75
N CYS A 391 15.67 -7.97 7.24
CA CYS A 391 15.08 -7.38 6.04
C CYS A 391 15.93 -7.65 4.81
N VAL A 392 15.29 -8.03 3.71
CA VAL A 392 15.96 -8.41 2.47
C VAL A 392 15.43 -7.61 1.30
N ASN A 393 16.32 -7.26 0.38
CA ASN A 393 15.98 -6.83 -0.96
C ASN A 393 16.45 -7.92 -1.93
N GLY A 394 15.47 -8.66 -2.50
CA GLY A 394 15.71 -9.86 -3.31
C GLY A 394 15.52 -9.67 -4.81
#